data_ece9f3a042753ea90c4f85870658b677
#
_entry.id   ece9f3a042753ea90c4f85870658b677
#
_cell.length_a   1.000
_cell.length_b   1.000
_cell.length_c   1.000
_cell.angle_alpha   90.00
_cell.angle_beta   90.00
_cell.angle_gamma   90.00
#
_symmetry.space_group_name_H-M   'P 1'
#
loop_
_entity.id
_entity.type
_entity.pdbx_description
1 polymer ?
#
loop_
_entity_poly.entity_id
_entity_poly.type
_entity_poly.pdbx_seq_one_letter_code
_entity_poly.pdbx_strand_id
1 'polypeptide(L)'
;RSSDLMTIAVDFDGTIVEHRYPKIGEEIPFATETLKILAQERHKLILWTVREGELLEEAIEWCRQRGVFFYSVNKDYPEEEKSHNGFSRKLKADLFIDDRNLGGLPDWGTIYQMIHEQKPYEPVLCDRQKPTGDLSWIEKLLGKRNK
;
A
#
# COMPACT_ATOMS: atom_id res chain seq x y z
N ARG A 1 21.89 -1.12 -2.09
CA ARG A 1 22.21 -1.75 -0.79
C ARG A 1 21.15 -2.79 -0.45
N SER A 2 21.57 -3.95 0.01
CA SER A 2 20.65 -5.02 0.39
C SER A 2 19.75 -4.61 1.57
N SER A 3 20.20 -3.70 2.44
CA SER A 3 19.44 -3.14 3.55
C SER A 3 18.31 -2.19 3.10
N ASP A 4 18.36 -1.73 1.86
CA ASP A 4 17.40 -0.79 1.31
C ASP A 4 16.23 -1.50 0.61
N LEU A 5 16.29 -2.81 0.47
CA LEU A 5 15.25 -3.60 -0.19
C LEU A 5 14.06 -3.81 0.74
N MET A 6 12.88 -3.57 0.20
CA MET A 6 11.63 -3.70 0.92
C MET A 6 10.72 -4.74 0.31
N THR A 7 9.87 -5.32 1.15
CA THR A 7 8.70 -6.05 0.71
C THR A 7 7.50 -5.10 0.80
N ILE A 8 6.87 -4.84 -0.32
CA ILE A 8 5.82 -3.84 -0.44
C ILE A 8 4.52 -4.51 -0.83
N ALA A 9 3.52 -4.40 0.02
CA ALA A 9 2.18 -4.86 -0.27
C ALA A 9 1.38 -3.71 -0.91
N VAL A 10 0.77 -3.98 -2.06
CA VAL A 10 0.07 -2.97 -2.86
C VAL A 10 -1.37 -3.42 -3.09
N ASP A 11 -2.31 -2.57 -2.70
CA ASP A 11 -3.72 -2.74 -3.03
C ASP A 11 -3.98 -2.47 -4.52
N PHE A 12 -5.10 -2.96 -5.04
CA PHE A 12 -5.45 -2.80 -6.45
C PHE A 12 -6.51 -1.72 -6.66
N ASP A 13 -7.74 -1.97 -6.19
CA ASP A 13 -8.87 -1.06 -6.40
C ASP A 13 -8.75 0.20 -5.55
N GLY A 14 -8.72 1.36 -6.19
CA GLY A 14 -8.52 2.65 -5.53
C GLY A 14 -7.06 3.02 -5.32
N THR A 15 -6.11 2.15 -5.66
CA THR A 15 -4.67 2.35 -5.46
C THR A 15 -3.90 2.31 -6.78
N ILE A 16 -3.99 1.21 -7.54
CA ILE A 16 -3.41 1.10 -8.89
C ILE A 16 -4.39 1.63 -9.93
N VAL A 17 -5.66 1.30 -9.77
CA VAL A 17 -6.74 1.76 -10.63
C VAL A 17 -7.80 2.48 -9.82
N GLU A 18 -8.60 3.32 -10.48
CA GLU A 18 -9.78 3.92 -9.86
C GLU A 18 -10.73 2.83 -9.37
N HIS A 19 -11.40 3.10 -8.26
CA HIS A 19 -12.32 2.14 -7.67
C HIS A 19 -13.60 1.99 -8.51
N ARG A 20 -13.71 0.91 -9.26
CA ARG A 20 -14.86 0.53 -10.09
C ARG A 20 -15.28 -0.92 -9.88
N TYR A 21 -14.89 -1.50 -8.75
CA TYR A 21 -15.19 -2.91 -8.45
C TYR A 21 -16.65 -3.27 -8.73
N PRO A 22 -16.96 -4.41 -9.38
CA PRO A 22 -16.05 -5.51 -9.76
C PRO A 22 -15.26 -5.26 -11.05
N LYS A 23 -15.58 -4.21 -11.80
CA LYS A 23 -14.84 -3.82 -13.01
C LYS A 23 -13.48 -3.24 -12.63
N ILE A 24 -12.56 -3.27 -13.58
CA ILE A 24 -11.26 -2.61 -13.42
C ILE A 24 -11.40 -1.18 -13.92
N GLY A 25 -11.13 -0.21 -13.02
CA GLY A 25 -11.15 1.20 -13.36
C GLY A 25 -9.95 1.65 -14.19
N GLU A 26 -9.89 2.92 -14.49
CA GLU A 26 -8.74 3.50 -15.18
C GLU A 26 -7.51 3.53 -14.27
N GLU A 27 -6.33 3.41 -14.88
CA GLU A 27 -5.09 3.49 -14.14
C GLU A 27 -4.94 4.84 -13.46
N ILE A 28 -4.59 4.83 -12.18
CA ILE A 28 -4.19 6.03 -11.47
C ILE A 28 -2.83 6.47 -12.02
N PRO A 29 -2.63 7.78 -12.32
CA PRO A 29 -1.43 8.24 -13.01
C PRO A 29 -0.13 7.73 -12.39
N PHE A 30 0.73 7.16 -13.25
CA PHE A 30 2.07 6.64 -12.90
C PHE A 30 2.10 5.41 -12.01
N ALA A 31 0.97 4.77 -11.72
CA ALA A 31 0.91 3.61 -10.83
C ALA A 31 1.77 2.45 -11.36
N THR A 32 1.49 1.96 -12.57
CA THR A 32 2.22 0.82 -13.12
C THR A 32 3.68 1.14 -13.45
N GLU A 33 3.96 2.36 -13.89
CA GLU A 33 5.33 2.79 -14.17
C GLU A 33 6.17 2.80 -12.88
N THR A 34 5.61 3.32 -11.79
CA THR A 34 6.27 3.34 -10.49
C THR A 34 6.51 1.92 -9.97
N LEU A 35 5.50 1.04 -10.07
CA LEU A 35 5.65 -0.35 -9.65
C LEU A 35 6.72 -1.08 -10.45
N LYS A 36 6.81 -0.83 -11.76
CA LYS A 36 7.87 -1.39 -12.59
C LYS A 36 9.26 -0.94 -12.14
N ILE A 37 9.42 0.33 -11.83
CA ILE A 37 10.70 0.88 -11.35
C ILE A 37 11.07 0.26 -10.00
N LEU A 38 10.11 0.16 -9.07
CA LEU A 38 10.35 -0.46 -7.78
C LEU A 38 10.77 -1.93 -7.92
N ALA A 39 10.16 -2.66 -8.84
CA ALA A 39 10.55 -4.04 -9.13
C ALA A 39 11.96 -4.12 -9.75
N GLN A 40 12.32 -3.19 -10.63
CA GLN A 40 13.66 -3.09 -11.19
C GLN A 40 14.71 -2.77 -10.12
N GLU A 41 14.33 -2.00 -9.12
CA GLU A 41 15.17 -1.70 -7.95
C GLU A 41 15.21 -2.85 -6.94
N ARG A 42 14.63 -4.00 -7.31
CA ARG A 42 14.63 -5.27 -6.55
C ARG A 42 13.77 -5.31 -5.30
N HIS A 43 12.84 -4.38 -5.14
CA HIS A 43 11.81 -4.51 -4.12
C HIS A 43 10.89 -5.68 -4.46
N LYS A 44 10.42 -6.39 -3.45
CA LYS A 44 9.40 -7.43 -3.63
C LYS A 44 8.03 -6.79 -3.58
N LEU A 45 7.26 -6.98 -4.64
CA LEU A 45 5.90 -6.47 -4.71
C LEU A 45 4.90 -7.60 -4.46
N ILE A 46 4.02 -7.42 -3.50
CA ILE A 46 2.94 -8.34 -3.19
C ILE A 46 1.62 -7.65 -3.53
N LEU A 47 0.79 -8.29 -4.33
CA LEU A 47 -0.57 -7.82 -4.55
C LEU A 47 -1.42 -8.18 -3.34
N TRP A 48 -1.99 -7.17 -2.69
CA TRP A 48 -2.80 -7.30 -1.48
C TRP A 48 -4.20 -6.78 -1.75
N THR A 49 -5.15 -7.68 -2.06
CA THR A 49 -6.48 -7.30 -2.55
C THR A 49 -7.56 -8.22 -1.99
N VAL A 50 -8.76 -7.67 -1.90
CA VAL A 50 -9.96 -8.45 -1.55
C VAL A 50 -10.52 -9.23 -2.74
N ARG A 51 -10.01 -9.00 -3.95
CA ARG A 51 -10.46 -9.74 -5.13
C ARG A 51 -10.10 -11.22 -4.99
N GLU A 52 -11.00 -12.06 -5.49
CA GLU A 52 -10.85 -13.52 -5.47
C GLU A 52 -11.26 -14.10 -6.83
N GLY A 53 -10.85 -15.35 -7.10
CA GLY A 53 -11.26 -16.09 -8.28
C GLY A 53 -10.96 -15.38 -9.58
N GLU A 54 -11.93 -15.35 -10.48
CA GLU A 54 -11.78 -14.73 -11.81
C GLU A 54 -11.46 -13.24 -11.72
N LEU A 55 -12.06 -12.51 -10.77
CA LEU A 55 -11.80 -11.10 -10.57
C LEU A 55 -10.35 -10.83 -10.16
N LEU A 56 -9.76 -11.73 -9.39
CA LEU A 56 -8.35 -11.65 -9.02
C LEU A 56 -7.45 -11.93 -10.23
N GLU A 57 -7.78 -12.96 -11.01
CA GLU A 57 -7.02 -13.29 -12.22
C GLU A 57 -7.05 -12.15 -13.23
N GLU A 58 -8.19 -11.49 -13.41
CA GLU A 58 -8.31 -10.31 -14.24
C GLU A 58 -7.39 -9.17 -13.81
N ALA A 59 -7.32 -8.92 -12.50
CA ALA A 59 -6.44 -7.88 -11.95
C ALA A 59 -4.96 -8.22 -12.15
N ILE A 60 -4.57 -9.47 -11.91
CA ILE A 60 -3.20 -9.94 -12.13
C ILE A 60 -2.82 -9.80 -13.61
N GLU A 61 -3.69 -10.24 -14.51
CA GLU A 61 -3.46 -10.16 -15.96
C GLU A 61 -3.38 -8.70 -16.43
N TRP A 62 -4.25 -7.84 -15.91
CA TRP A 62 -4.21 -6.41 -16.19
C TRP A 62 -2.86 -5.80 -15.85
N CYS A 63 -2.32 -6.15 -14.70
CA CYS A 63 -0.99 -5.70 -14.26
C CYS A 63 0.11 -6.29 -15.14
N ARG A 64 0.01 -7.58 -15.45
CA ARG A 64 1.01 -8.28 -16.27
C ARG A 64 1.12 -7.67 -17.67
N GLN A 65 0.00 -7.32 -18.28
CA GLN A 65 -0.01 -6.66 -19.59
C GLN A 65 0.71 -5.32 -19.58
N ARG A 66 0.82 -4.69 -18.43
CA ARG A 66 1.53 -3.42 -18.24
C ARG A 66 2.95 -3.59 -17.70
N GLY A 67 3.43 -4.82 -17.64
CA GLY A 67 4.79 -5.13 -17.19
C GLY A 67 4.97 -5.19 -15.69
N VAL A 68 3.90 -5.26 -14.92
CA VAL A 68 3.94 -5.40 -13.47
C VAL A 68 3.72 -6.86 -13.09
N PHE A 69 4.74 -7.45 -12.45
CA PHE A 69 4.73 -8.84 -12.00
C PHE A 69 4.90 -8.87 -10.49
N PHE A 70 3.98 -9.51 -9.81
CA PHE A 70 4.03 -9.62 -8.35
C PHE A 70 4.81 -10.85 -7.92
N TYR A 71 5.58 -10.69 -6.85
CA TYR A 71 6.30 -11.80 -6.22
C TYR A 71 5.31 -12.83 -5.64
N SER A 72 4.25 -12.36 -5.02
CA SER A 72 3.15 -13.20 -4.51
C SER A 72 1.86 -12.39 -4.50
N VAL A 73 0.75 -13.10 -4.29
CA VAL A 73 -0.60 -12.51 -4.24
C VAL A 73 -1.25 -12.95 -2.94
N ASN A 74 -1.59 -11.98 -2.08
CA ASN A 74 -2.21 -12.20 -0.78
C ASN A 74 -1.44 -13.18 0.13
N LYS A 75 -0.15 -13.34 -0.10
CA LYS A 75 0.75 -14.23 0.63
C LYS A 75 2.11 -13.58 0.82
N ASP A 76 2.82 -13.95 1.86
CA ASP A 76 4.18 -13.45 2.09
C ASP A 76 5.18 -14.00 1.06
N TYR A 77 4.96 -15.23 0.59
CA TYR A 77 5.77 -15.86 -0.46
C TYR A 77 4.89 -16.83 -1.27
N PRO A 78 5.25 -17.17 -2.52
CA PRO A 78 4.35 -17.90 -3.43
C PRO A 78 3.88 -19.25 -2.91
N GLU A 79 4.71 -19.98 -2.17
CA GLU A 79 4.42 -21.32 -1.66
C GLU A 79 3.76 -21.32 -0.29
N GLU A 80 3.45 -20.13 0.27
CA GLU A 80 2.84 -20.04 1.60
C GLU A 80 1.45 -20.66 1.62
N GLU A 81 1.20 -21.50 2.62
CA GLU A 81 -0.10 -22.08 2.89
C GLU A 81 -0.57 -21.76 4.32
N LYS A 82 -1.87 -21.73 4.52
CA LYS A 82 -2.48 -21.46 5.83
C LYS A 82 -2.05 -22.43 6.92
N SER A 83 -1.64 -23.64 6.53
CA SER A 83 -1.16 -24.68 7.44
C SER A 83 0.28 -24.49 7.89
N HIS A 84 1.04 -23.60 7.27
CA HIS A 84 2.44 -23.38 7.60
C HIS A 84 2.60 -22.73 8.99
N ASN A 85 3.63 -23.15 9.70
CA ASN A 85 4.02 -22.51 10.95
C ASN A 85 4.39 -21.04 10.69
N GLY A 86 3.89 -20.17 11.53
CA GLY A 86 4.13 -18.73 11.38
C GLY A 86 3.23 -18.06 10.36
N PHE A 87 2.23 -18.77 9.81
CA PHE A 87 1.23 -18.13 8.95
C PHE A 87 0.51 -17.01 9.70
N SER A 88 0.41 -15.86 9.06
CA SER A 88 -0.34 -14.72 9.57
C SER A 88 -1.25 -14.17 8.47
N ARG A 89 -2.48 -13.81 8.83
CA ARG A 89 -3.40 -13.18 7.87
C ARG A 89 -2.86 -11.81 7.41
N LYS A 90 -2.24 -11.06 8.32
CA LYS A 90 -1.57 -9.84 7.94
C LYS A 90 -0.23 -10.17 7.31
N LEU A 91 0.01 -9.64 6.13
CA LEU A 91 1.29 -9.80 5.44
C LEU A 91 2.42 -9.20 6.28
N LYS A 92 3.59 -9.85 6.22
CA LYS A 92 4.82 -9.37 6.85
C LYS A 92 5.56 -8.38 5.96
N ALA A 93 4.80 -7.49 5.31
CA ALA A 93 5.37 -6.48 4.44
C ALA A 93 6.00 -5.35 5.24
N ASP A 94 7.03 -4.74 4.69
CA ASP A 94 7.67 -3.56 5.29
C ASP A 94 6.84 -2.30 5.07
N LEU A 95 6.06 -2.27 3.98
CA LEU A 95 5.26 -1.12 3.59
C LEU A 95 3.96 -1.58 2.93
N PHE A 96 2.87 -0.89 3.23
CA PHE A 96 1.57 -1.08 2.61
C PHE A 96 1.19 0.16 1.83
N ILE A 97 0.94 0.01 0.53
CA ILE A 97 0.42 1.08 -0.33
C ILE A 97 -1.06 0.78 -0.56
N ASP A 98 -1.92 1.57 0.08
CA ASP A 98 -3.36 1.33 0.11
C ASP A 98 -4.10 2.67 0.27
N ASP A 99 -5.14 2.88 -0.53
CA ASP A 99 -5.96 4.09 -0.48
C ASP A 99 -6.78 4.23 0.79
N ARG A 100 -7.01 3.13 1.49
CA ARG A 100 -7.80 3.10 2.73
C ARG A 100 -6.98 3.34 3.99
N ASN A 101 -5.75 3.77 3.84
CA ASN A 101 -4.93 4.16 4.98
C ASN A 101 -5.42 5.48 5.59
N LEU A 102 -5.24 5.61 6.89
CA LEU A 102 -5.50 6.88 7.57
C LEU A 102 -4.62 7.99 6.94
N GLY A 103 -5.24 9.06 6.50
CA GLY A 103 -4.56 10.13 5.78
C GLY A 103 -4.61 9.96 4.25
N GLY A 104 -5.11 8.85 3.75
CA GLY A 104 -5.25 8.59 2.32
C GLY A 104 -3.99 8.10 1.64
N LEU A 105 -3.93 8.24 0.33
CA LEU A 105 -2.81 7.78 -0.49
C LEU A 105 -2.15 9.00 -1.17
N PRO A 106 -0.82 9.15 -1.06
CA PRO A 106 -0.10 10.13 -1.86
C PRO A 106 -0.16 9.77 -3.36
N ASP A 107 0.18 10.73 -4.22
CA ASP A 107 0.38 10.42 -5.63
C ASP A 107 1.59 9.49 -5.85
N TRP A 108 1.61 8.76 -6.95
CA TRP A 108 2.63 7.74 -7.18
C TRP A 108 4.05 8.29 -7.29
N GLY A 109 4.22 9.52 -7.78
CA GLY A 109 5.53 10.18 -7.78
C GLY A 109 6.05 10.41 -6.38
N THR A 110 5.19 10.88 -5.47
CA THR A 110 5.52 11.07 -4.06
C THR A 110 5.81 9.72 -3.38
N ILE A 111 5.01 8.69 -3.66
CA ILE A 111 5.24 7.34 -3.15
C ILE A 111 6.63 6.85 -3.53
N TYR A 112 7.01 7.02 -4.80
CA TYR A 112 8.35 6.63 -5.27
C TYR A 112 9.45 7.34 -4.49
N GLN A 113 9.32 8.66 -4.33
CA GLN A 113 10.32 9.43 -3.59
C GLN A 113 10.44 8.99 -2.14
N MET A 114 9.31 8.75 -1.46
CA MET A 114 9.29 8.27 -0.09
C MET A 114 10.06 6.96 0.08
N ILE A 115 9.85 6.03 -0.84
CA ILE A 115 10.52 4.73 -0.83
C ILE A 115 12.00 4.87 -1.18
N HIS A 116 12.32 5.64 -2.21
CA HIS A 116 13.69 5.87 -2.66
C HIS A 116 14.54 6.54 -1.59
N GLU A 117 13.99 7.52 -0.87
CA GLU A 117 14.65 8.24 0.20
C GLU A 117 14.56 7.53 1.55
N GLN A 118 13.86 6.41 1.62
CA GLN A 118 13.63 5.65 2.86
C GLN A 118 12.95 6.46 3.97
N LYS A 119 12.02 7.32 3.58
CA LYS A 119 11.22 8.14 4.51
C LYS A 119 9.72 7.84 4.36
N PRO A 120 9.29 6.57 4.43
CA PRO A 120 7.90 6.21 4.12
C PRO A 120 6.89 6.77 5.12
N TYR A 121 7.33 7.25 6.27
CA TYR A 121 6.42 7.69 7.34
C TYR A 121 6.46 9.20 7.61
N GLU A 122 7.43 9.92 7.06
CA GLU A 122 7.62 11.33 7.37
C GLU A 122 6.86 12.30 6.46
N PRO A 123 6.96 12.22 5.12
CA PRO A 123 6.59 13.36 4.28
C PRO A 123 5.10 13.71 4.29
N VAL A 124 4.22 12.73 4.30
CA VAL A 124 2.77 12.96 4.23
C VAL A 124 2.20 13.43 5.56
N LEU A 125 2.82 13.00 6.66
CA LEU A 125 2.32 13.29 8.00
C LEU A 125 2.98 14.50 8.63
N CYS A 126 4.19 14.87 8.22
CA CYS A 126 4.92 15.98 8.81
C CYS A 126 4.20 17.32 8.71
N ASP A 127 3.63 17.61 7.55
CA ASP A 127 2.85 18.85 7.38
C ASP A 127 1.53 18.82 8.15
N ARG A 128 1.09 17.63 8.56
CA ARG A 128 -0.14 17.43 9.33
C ARG A 128 0.13 17.28 10.83
N GLN A 129 1.39 17.19 11.24
CA GLN A 129 1.74 17.01 12.66
C GLN A 129 1.58 18.29 13.48
N LYS A 130 1.54 19.43 12.83
CA LYS A 130 1.09 20.63 13.53
C LYS A 130 -0.43 20.58 13.56
N PRO A 131 -1.04 20.43 14.74
CA PRO A 131 -2.49 20.42 14.82
C PRO A 131 -2.99 21.76 14.27
N THR A 132 -3.53 21.71 13.05
CA THR A 132 -4.19 22.87 12.43
C THR A 132 -5.66 22.92 12.80
N GLY A 133 -6.15 21.89 13.48
CA GLY A 133 -7.53 21.78 13.92
C GLY A 133 -7.74 22.24 15.36
N ASP A 134 -8.94 22.64 15.66
CA ASP A 134 -9.36 22.94 17.02
C ASP A 134 -9.39 21.66 17.86
N LEU A 135 -8.42 21.51 18.75
CA LEU A 135 -8.33 20.39 19.68
C LEU A 135 -9.04 20.65 21.03
N SER A 136 -9.78 21.75 21.13
CA SER A 136 -10.49 22.14 22.36
C SER A 136 -11.43 21.04 22.87
N TRP A 137 -11.98 20.21 21.97
CA TRP A 137 -12.84 19.10 22.34
C TRP A 137 -12.09 18.01 23.14
N ILE A 138 -10.80 17.78 22.82
CA ILE A 138 -9.96 16.84 23.57
C ILE A 138 -9.69 17.39 24.97
N GLU A 139 -9.35 18.68 25.06
CA GLU A 139 -9.12 19.34 26.34
C GLU A 139 -10.37 19.31 27.23
N LYS A 140 -11.54 19.53 26.63
CA LYS A 140 -12.82 19.41 27.33
C LYS A 140 -13.08 18.01 27.85
N LEU A 141 -12.72 16.98 27.08
CA LEU A 141 -12.86 15.59 27.52
C LEU A 141 -11.89 15.24 28.64
N LEU A 142 -10.65 15.69 28.59
CA LEU A 142 -9.62 15.44 29.58
C LEU A 142 -9.78 16.30 30.81
N GLY A 143 -10.18 17.56 30.67
CA GLY A 143 -10.34 18.51 31.78
C GLY A 143 -11.51 18.18 32.72
N LYS A 144 -12.49 17.45 32.28
CA LYS A 144 -13.62 17.00 33.10
C LYS A 144 -13.27 15.90 34.10
N ARG A 145 -12.08 15.30 34.00
CA ARG A 145 -11.62 14.25 34.89
C ARG A 145 -10.89 14.75 36.13
N ASN A 146 -10.51 16.01 36.14
CA ASN A 146 -9.68 16.60 37.21
C ASN A 146 -10.45 17.54 38.15
N LYS A 147 -11.77 17.50 38.10
CA LYS A 147 -12.61 18.27 39.04
C LYS A 147 -13.37 17.37 39.99
#